data_5d727de4f9ef608f0a3e8b53f9bb67fc
#
_entry.id   5d727de4f9ef608f0a3e8b53f9bb67fc
#
_cell.length_a   1.000
_cell.length_b   1.000
_cell.length_c   1.000
_cell.angle_alpha   90.00
_cell.angle_beta   90.00
_cell.angle_gamma   90.00
#
_symmetry.space_group_name_H-M   'P 1'
#
loop_
_entity.id
_entity.type
_entity.pdbx_description
1 polymer ?
#
loop_
_entity_poly.entity_id
_entity_poly.type
_entity_poly.pdbx_seq_one_letter_code
_entity_poly.pdbx_strand_id
1 'polypeptide(L)'
;ATAEEEVTVCPKCKQEFKKSAIKDNYNVCIACGYHYVVSAEKRVRLLVDPGTFKPLRCKVAFSNPLDMPEYEEKIERLQEKTGLEEAVYTGVGKIDGNEAVIAVMSSKFLMGSMGMAFGEKVTNAVEYADKKHLPLIIFTASGGARMQEGILSLMQMAKTSGAIEKFSEHGGLYISYLT
;
A
#
# COMPACT_ATOMS: atom_id res chain seq x y z
N ALA A 1 35.43 4.67 -9.68
CA ALA A 1 34.57 3.84 -10.53
C ALA A 1 33.28 4.62 -10.75
N THR A 2 33.05 5.13 -11.96
CA THR A 2 31.80 5.77 -12.39
C THR A 2 30.73 4.69 -12.40
N ALA A 3 29.73 4.81 -11.52
CA ALA A 3 28.55 3.95 -11.57
C ALA A 3 27.91 4.13 -12.94
N GLU A 4 27.83 3.07 -13.73
CA GLU A 4 27.09 3.06 -14.99
C GLU A 4 25.67 3.52 -14.70
N GLU A 5 25.24 4.63 -15.29
CA GLU A 5 23.89 5.16 -15.09
C GLU A 5 22.90 4.19 -15.73
N GLU A 6 22.10 3.52 -14.91
CA GLU A 6 21.08 2.60 -15.36
C GLU A 6 20.05 3.28 -16.28
N VAL A 7 19.91 2.77 -17.48
CA VAL A 7 18.95 3.21 -18.49
C VAL A 7 17.66 2.40 -18.39
N THR A 8 16.54 3.00 -18.72
CA THR A 8 15.22 2.35 -18.82
C THR A 8 14.49 2.80 -20.09
N VAL A 9 13.75 1.89 -20.69
CA VAL A 9 12.91 2.16 -21.88
C VAL A 9 11.46 2.38 -21.43
N CYS A 10 10.87 3.47 -21.88
CA CYS A 10 9.46 3.72 -21.60
C CYS A 10 8.56 2.69 -22.32
N PRO A 11 7.65 1.97 -21.62
CA PRO A 11 6.80 0.97 -22.26
C PRO A 11 5.80 1.57 -23.24
N LYS A 12 5.45 2.86 -23.08
CA LYS A 12 4.49 3.56 -23.94
C LYS A 12 5.14 4.20 -25.17
N CYS A 13 6.11 5.10 -24.99
CA CYS A 13 6.73 5.84 -26.10
C CYS A 13 8.02 5.21 -26.64
N LYS A 14 8.52 4.13 -26.02
CA LYS A 14 9.73 3.39 -26.41
C LYS A 14 11.04 4.19 -26.35
N GLN A 15 11.03 5.41 -25.86
CA GLN A 15 12.23 6.20 -25.69
C GLN A 15 13.04 5.73 -24.47
N GLU A 16 14.36 5.88 -24.57
CA GLU A 16 15.30 5.55 -23.51
C GLU A 16 15.55 6.76 -22.60
N PHE A 17 15.61 6.51 -21.30
CA PHE A 17 15.88 7.53 -20.29
C PHE A 17 16.81 7.00 -19.22
N LYS A 18 17.56 7.87 -18.58
CA LYS A 18 18.23 7.55 -17.32
C LYS A 18 17.17 7.25 -16.25
N LYS A 19 17.35 6.19 -15.49
CA LYS A 19 16.41 5.87 -14.37
C LYS A 19 16.31 7.01 -13.36
N SER A 20 17.39 7.77 -13.15
CA SER A 20 17.38 8.98 -12.31
C SER A 20 16.35 9.99 -12.82
N ALA A 21 16.35 10.33 -14.10
CA ALA A 21 15.41 11.30 -14.68
C ALA A 21 13.95 10.93 -14.50
N ILE A 22 13.62 9.63 -14.59
CA ILE A 22 12.26 9.14 -14.30
C ILE A 22 11.94 9.23 -12.80
N LYS A 23 12.91 8.91 -11.93
CA LYS A 23 12.73 9.02 -10.46
C LYS A 23 12.51 10.46 -10.02
N ASP A 24 13.27 11.40 -10.57
CA ASP A 24 13.21 12.83 -10.25
C ASP A 24 11.89 13.45 -10.76
N ASN A 25 11.32 12.90 -11.83
CA ASN A 25 9.99 13.26 -12.32
C ASN A 25 8.86 12.38 -11.72
N TYR A 26 8.93 12.07 -10.44
CA TYR A 26 7.90 11.34 -9.67
C TYR A 26 7.46 9.99 -10.28
N ASN A 27 8.36 9.30 -10.98
CA ASN A 27 8.05 8.08 -11.75
C ASN A 27 7.09 8.31 -12.92
N VAL A 28 7.14 9.47 -13.54
CA VAL A 28 6.38 9.80 -14.75
C VAL A 28 7.35 9.96 -15.91
N CYS A 29 7.02 9.41 -17.09
CA CYS A 29 7.82 9.57 -18.29
C CYS A 29 7.87 11.04 -18.72
N ILE A 30 9.05 11.60 -18.85
CA ILE A 30 9.27 13.01 -19.22
C ILE A 30 8.84 13.34 -20.66
N ALA A 31 8.75 12.35 -21.55
CA ALA A 31 8.36 12.56 -22.95
C ALA A 31 6.85 12.36 -23.20
N CYS A 32 6.21 11.36 -22.59
CA CYS A 32 4.82 11.01 -22.93
C CYS A 32 3.85 11.02 -21.74
N GLY A 33 4.31 11.36 -20.54
CA GLY A 33 3.48 11.37 -19.35
C GLY A 33 3.04 9.98 -18.85
N TYR A 34 3.68 8.89 -19.30
CA TYR A 34 3.36 7.56 -18.80
C TYR A 34 3.75 7.42 -17.33
N HIS A 35 2.79 6.98 -16.48
CA HIS A 35 2.99 6.74 -15.06
C HIS A 35 3.53 5.33 -14.82
N TYR A 36 4.74 5.23 -14.27
CA TYR A 36 5.29 3.95 -13.85
C TYR A 36 4.72 3.51 -12.50
N VAL A 37 4.67 2.20 -12.29
CA VAL A 37 4.24 1.64 -10.99
C VAL A 37 5.18 2.11 -9.87
N VAL A 38 4.60 2.68 -8.83
CA VAL A 38 5.30 3.14 -7.62
C VAL A 38 5.08 2.12 -6.50
N SER A 39 6.16 1.69 -5.82
CA SER A 39 6.04 0.83 -4.65
C SER A 39 5.39 1.59 -3.47
N ALA A 40 4.75 0.83 -2.55
CA ALA A 40 4.12 1.41 -1.37
C ALA A 40 5.10 2.28 -0.55
N GLU A 41 6.31 1.77 -0.29
CA GLU A 41 7.34 2.53 0.42
C GLU A 41 7.77 3.80 -0.31
N LYS A 42 7.92 3.72 -1.66
CA LYS A 42 8.27 4.91 -2.43
C LYS A 42 7.15 5.94 -2.40
N ARG A 43 5.89 5.51 -2.48
CA ARG A 43 4.73 6.40 -2.36
C ARG A 43 4.70 7.11 -1.01
N VAL A 44 4.95 6.38 0.07
CA VAL A 44 5.10 6.98 1.40
C VAL A 44 6.20 8.04 1.40
N ARG A 45 7.40 7.74 0.88
CA ARG A 45 8.51 8.71 0.83
C ARG A 45 8.24 9.95 -0.02
N LEU A 46 7.36 9.85 -1.00
CA LEU A 46 6.95 10.99 -1.84
C LEU A 46 5.88 11.87 -1.16
N LEU A 47 5.18 11.32 -0.18
CA LEU A 47 4.05 11.97 0.47
C LEU A 47 4.43 12.62 1.80
N VAL A 48 5.24 11.93 2.61
CA VAL A 48 5.50 12.35 3.99
C VAL A 48 6.80 13.13 4.11
N ASP A 49 6.87 13.96 5.13
CA ASP A 49 8.08 14.68 5.52
C ASP A 49 9.21 13.68 5.83
N PRO A 50 10.44 13.92 5.36
CA PRO A 50 11.56 13.00 5.51
C PRO A 50 11.76 12.53 6.96
N GLY A 51 11.86 11.22 7.16
CA GLY A 51 12.14 10.60 8.47
C GLY A 51 10.96 10.58 9.45
N THR A 52 9.77 11.05 9.07
CA THR A 52 8.61 11.10 10.00
C THR A 52 7.77 9.84 9.99
N PHE A 53 7.86 9.01 8.95
CA PHE A 53 7.02 7.82 8.82
C PHE A 53 7.41 6.72 9.83
N LYS A 54 6.42 6.27 10.59
CA LYS A 54 6.55 5.15 11.54
C LYS A 54 5.52 4.09 11.19
N PRO A 55 5.94 2.88 10.79
CA PRO A 55 5.01 1.79 10.50
C PRO A 55 4.15 1.45 11.72
N LEU A 56 2.87 1.23 11.49
CA LEU A 56 1.96 0.67 12.50
C LEU A 56 2.22 -0.82 12.65
N ARG A 57 2.45 -1.24 13.88
CA ARG A 57 2.56 -2.66 14.21
C ARG A 57 1.16 -3.24 14.35
N CYS A 58 0.86 -4.20 13.52
CA CYS A 58 -0.35 -5.01 13.62
C CYS A 58 0.09 -6.48 13.65
N LYS A 59 -0.11 -7.15 14.78
CA LYS A 59 0.19 -8.58 14.91
C LYS A 59 -0.93 -9.37 14.25
N VAL A 60 -0.81 -9.60 12.96
CA VAL A 60 -1.73 -10.47 12.23
C VAL A 60 -0.96 -11.71 11.82
N ALA A 61 -1.43 -12.87 12.27
CA ALA A 61 -0.94 -14.13 11.75
C ALA A 61 -1.51 -14.33 10.34
N PHE A 62 -0.66 -14.66 9.39
CA PHE A 62 -1.09 -15.20 8.12
C PHE A 62 -1.85 -16.51 8.38
N SER A 63 -2.91 -16.74 7.62
CA SER A 63 -3.73 -17.94 7.72
C SER A 63 -4.05 -18.46 6.32
N ASN A 64 -4.01 -19.77 6.15
CA ASN A 64 -4.49 -20.51 4.97
C ASN A 64 -5.76 -21.28 5.31
N PRO A 65 -6.92 -20.61 5.41
CA PRO A 65 -8.14 -21.21 5.96
C PRO A 65 -8.77 -22.29 5.10
N LEU A 66 -8.35 -22.41 3.84
CA LEU A 66 -8.87 -23.39 2.89
C LEU A 66 -7.82 -24.45 2.51
N ASP A 67 -6.70 -24.51 3.22
CA ASP A 67 -5.57 -25.40 2.90
C ASP A 67 -5.18 -25.39 1.40
N MET A 68 -5.20 -24.18 0.81
CA MET A 68 -4.87 -24.00 -0.59
C MET A 68 -3.40 -24.37 -0.84
N PRO A 69 -3.14 -25.28 -1.78
CA PRO A 69 -1.77 -25.69 -2.09
C PRO A 69 -0.89 -24.49 -2.47
N GLU A 70 0.38 -24.52 -2.07
CA GLU A 70 1.42 -23.52 -2.39
C GLU A 70 1.11 -22.07 -1.96
N TYR A 71 0.01 -21.85 -1.21
CA TYR A 71 -0.39 -20.49 -0.85
C TYR A 71 0.55 -19.86 0.20
N GLU A 72 0.95 -20.62 1.21
CA GLU A 72 1.88 -20.16 2.25
C GLU A 72 3.24 -19.81 1.67
N GLU A 73 3.82 -20.72 0.88
CA GLU A 73 5.09 -20.49 0.21
C GLU A 73 5.06 -19.30 -0.77
N LYS A 74 3.90 -19.07 -1.39
CA LYS A 74 3.70 -17.91 -2.26
C LYS A 74 3.69 -16.60 -1.46
N ILE A 75 3.07 -16.59 -0.29
CA ILE A 75 3.09 -15.44 0.62
C ILE A 75 4.51 -15.15 1.10
N GLU A 76 5.23 -16.17 1.57
CA GLU A 76 6.62 -16.03 2.04
C GLU A 76 7.52 -15.44 0.95
N ARG A 77 7.47 -16.01 -0.27
CA ARG A 77 8.21 -15.48 -1.43
C ARG A 77 7.87 -14.03 -1.76
N LEU A 78 6.60 -13.62 -1.56
CA LEU A 78 6.19 -12.24 -1.80
C LEU A 78 6.64 -11.31 -0.69
N GLN A 79 6.64 -11.76 0.56
CA GLN A 79 7.19 -11.01 1.69
C GLN A 79 8.69 -10.75 1.50
N GLU A 80 9.46 -11.76 1.13
CA GLU A 80 10.89 -11.63 0.81
C GLU A 80 11.13 -10.67 -0.37
N LYS A 81 10.37 -10.83 -1.46
CA LYS A 81 10.53 -10.03 -2.68
C LYS A 81 10.13 -8.56 -2.51
N THR A 82 9.10 -8.29 -1.73
CA THR A 82 8.52 -6.95 -1.61
C THR A 82 8.96 -6.20 -0.36
N GLY A 83 9.46 -6.91 0.65
CA GLY A 83 9.73 -6.37 1.99
C GLY A 83 8.46 -6.01 2.77
N LEU A 84 7.28 -6.38 2.27
CA LEU A 84 5.99 -6.11 2.88
C LEU A 84 5.44 -7.37 3.55
N GLU A 85 4.86 -7.25 4.71
CA GLU A 85 4.16 -8.35 5.38
C GLU A 85 2.83 -8.70 4.70
N GLU A 86 2.19 -7.72 4.03
CA GLU A 86 0.90 -7.86 3.35
C GLU A 86 0.76 -6.83 2.21
N ALA A 87 -0.28 -6.96 1.38
CA ALA A 87 -0.59 -6.07 0.27
C ALA A 87 -0.91 -4.61 0.65
N VAL A 88 -0.78 -4.26 1.91
CA VAL A 88 -0.92 -2.90 2.43
C VAL A 88 0.21 -2.55 3.40
N TYR A 89 0.76 -1.34 3.23
CA TYR A 89 1.76 -0.75 4.11
C TYR A 89 1.11 0.37 4.91
N THR A 90 1.01 0.21 6.24
CA THR A 90 0.31 1.13 7.13
C THR A 90 1.28 1.81 8.10
N GLY A 91 1.06 3.07 8.39
CA GLY A 91 1.89 3.82 9.30
C GLY A 91 1.34 5.21 9.63
N VAL A 92 2.06 5.93 10.46
CA VAL A 92 1.82 7.34 10.78
C VAL A 92 2.98 8.16 10.25
N GLY A 93 2.70 9.27 9.62
CA GLY A 93 3.70 10.20 9.11
C GLY A 93 3.19 11.63 9.17
N LYS A 94 4.08 12.59 8.91
CA LYS A 94 3.70 13.98 8.80
C LYS A 94 3.65 14.40 7.33
N ILE A 95 2.68 15.24 6.99
CA ILE A 95 2.55 15.90 5.70
C ILE A 95 2.51 17.40 5.99
N ASP A 96 3.53 18.12 5.57
CA ASP A 96 3.71 19.55 5.90
C ASP A 96 3.55 19.83 7.41
N GLY A 97 4.19 18.99 8.23
CA GLY A 97 4.15 19.08 9.70
C GLY A 97 2.92 18.46 10.36
N ASN A 98 1.85 18.15 9.64
CA ASN A 98 0.60 17.62 10.19
C ASN A 98 0.60 16.09 10.20
N GLU A 99 0.32 15.49 11.35
CA GLU A 99 0.26 14.03 11.47
C GLU A 99 -0.96 13.43 10.76
N ALA A 100 -0.76 12.32 10.07
CA ALA A 100 -1.81 11.55 9.42
C ALA A 100 -1.52 10.05 9.51
N VAL A 101 -2.56 9.23 9.56
CA VAL A 101 -2.46 7.79 9.34
C VAL A 101 -2.54 7.52 7.85
N ILE A 102 -1.59 6.72 7.35
CA ILE A 102 -1.42 6.47 5.92
C ILE A 102 -1.43 4.97 5.69
N ALA A 103 -2.26 4.52 4.78
CA ALA A 103 -2.29 3.15 4.29
C ALA A 103 -2.06 3.14 2.78
N VAL A 104 -1.05 2.42 2.30
CA VAL A 104 -0.71 2.34 0.88
C VAL A 104 -0.80 0.90 0.43
N MET A 105 -1.71 0.61 -0.47
CA MET A 105 -1.84 -0.71 -1.10
C MET A 105 -0.72 -0.94 -2.12
N SER A 106 -0.33 -2.19 -2.26
CA SER A 106 0.72 -2.62 -3.19
C SER A 106 0.21 -3.68 -4.17
N SER A 107 0.09 -3.31 -5.43
CA SER A 107 -0.23 -4.27 -6.51
C SER A 107 0.86 -5.33 -6.74
N LYS A 108 2.07 -5.12 -6.20
CA LYS A 108 3.18 -6.09 -6.28
C LYS A 108 3.00 -7.29 -5.35
N PHE A 109 2.14 -7.17 -4.34
CA PHE A 109 1.81 -8.26 -3.42
C PHE A 109 0.45 -8.84 -3.81
N LEU A 110 0.42 -10.02 -4.44
CA LEU A 110 -0.80 -10.70 -4.95
C LEU A 110 -1.76 -9.75 -5.70
N MET A 111 -1.24 -8.87 -6.56
CA MET A 111 -2.01 -7.85 -7.31
C MET A 111 -2.83 -6.92 -6.39
N GLY A 112 -2.41 -6.72 -5.14
CA GLY A 112 -3.15 -5.92 -4.17
C GLY A 112 -4.43 -6.60 -3.66
N SER A 113 -4.57 -7.92 -3.80
CA SER A 113 -5.78 -8.62 -3.34
C SER A 113 -5.91 -8.57 -1.83
N MET A 114 -7.16 -8.42 -1.37
CA MET A 114 -7.51 -8.20 0.02
C MET A 114 -7.89 -9.53 0.69
N GLY A 115 -7.08 -9.97 1.65
CA GLY A 115 -7.33 -11.12 2.51
C GLY A 115 -7.57 -10.71 3.97
N MET A 116 -7.63 -11.70 4.86
CA MET A 116 -7.88 -11.48 6.29
C MET A 116 -6.83 -10.58 6.95
N ALA A 117 -5.55 -10.86 6.72
CA ALA A 117 -4.45 -10.06 7.24
C ALA A 117 -4.47 -8.62 6.69
N PHE A 118 -4.86 -8.44 5.42
CA PHE A 118 -5.08 -7.13 4.84
C PHE A 118 -6.18 -6.36 5.57
N GLY A 119 -7.36 -6.98 5.74
CA GLY A 119 -8.50 -6.36 6.41
C GLY A 119 -8.18 -5.96 7.85
N GLU A 120 -7.43 -6.81 8.57
CA GLU A 120 -6.97 -6.51 9.92
C GLU A 120 -6.04 -5.30 9.96
N LYS A 121 -5.05 -5.23 9.07
CA LYS A 121 -4.13 -4.07 8.99
C LYS A 121 -4.85 -2.76 8.67
N VAL A 122 -5.83 -2.79 7.75
CA VAL A 122 -6.63 -1.60 7.42
C VAL A 122 -7.50 -1.20 8.62
N THR A 123 -8.22 -2.15 9.22
CA THR A 123 -9.05 -1.88 10.41
C THR A 123 -8.21 -1.29 11.56
N ASN A 124 -7.05 -1.87 11.83
CA ASN A 124 -6.12 -1.35 12.84
C ASN A 124 -5.67 0.09 12.54
N ALA A 125 -5.42 0.42 11.27
CA ALA A 125 -5.08 1.78 10.87
C ALA A 125 -6.24 2.76 11.08
N VAL A 126 -7.48 2.35 10.74
CA VAL A 126 -8.69 3.16 10.99
C VAL A 126 -8.90 3.38 12.49
N GLU A 127 -8.85 2.33 13.29
CA GLU A 127 -9.04 2.42 14.75
C GLU A 127 -7.93 3.26 15.42
N TYR A 128 -6.70 3.18 14.91
CA TYR A 128 -5.62 4.03 15.38
C TYR A 128 -5.89 5.50 15.05
N ALA A 129 -6.36 5.80 13.83
CA ALA A 129 -6.73 7.15 13.41
C ALA A 129 -7.84 7.71 14.28
N ASP A 130 -8.88 6.93 14.54
CA ASP A 130 -10.01 7.28 15.40
C ASP A 130 -9.54 7.60 16.82
N LYS A 131 -8.81 6.70 17.44
CA LYS A 131 -8.28 6.86 18.81
C LYS A 131 -7.37 8.08 18.97
N LYS A 132 -6.65 8.46 17.92
CA LYS A 132 -5.69 9.57 17.93
C LYS A 132 -6.27 10.86 17.35
N HIS A 133 -7.49 10.83 16.87
CA HIS A 133 -8.14 11.96 16.17
C HIS A 133 -7.27 12.48 15.00
N LEU A 134 -6.69 11.56 14.24
CA LEU A 134 -5.85 11.86 13.07
C LEU A 134 -6.62 11.61 11.79
N PRO A 135 -6.35 12.38 10.71
CA PRO A 135 -6.87 12.04 9.39
C PRO A 135 -6.31 10.71 8.90
N LEU A 136 -7.13 9.98 8.14
CA LEU A 136 -6.78 8.70 7.50
C LEU A 136 -6.72 8.87 6.00
N ILE A 137 -5.59 8.51 5.39
CA ILE A 137 -5.40 8.55 3.93
C ILE A 137 -5.11 7.13 3.44
N ILE A 138 -5.95 6.61 2.54
CA ILE A 138 -5.75 5.28 1.94
C ILE A 138 -5.49 5.41 0.44
N PHE A 139 -4.33 4.95 -0.01
CA PHE A 139 -4.00 4.80 -1.43
C PHE A 139 -4.43 3.41 -1.88
N THR A 140 -5.44 3.34 -2.73
CA THR A 140 -6.04 2.09 -3.18
C THR A 140 -5.39 1.57 -4.47
N ALA A 141 -5.05 0.28 -4.50
CA ALA A 141 -4.53 -0.41 -5.68
C ALA A 141 -4.82 -1.91 -5.52
N SER A 142 -6.03 -2.35 -5.88
CA SER A 142 -6.49 -3.70 -5.59
C SER A 142 -6.98 -4.46 -6.82
N GLY A 143 -6.63 -5.75 -6.90
CA GLY A 143 -7.23 -6.73 -7.82
C GLY A 143 -8.54 -7.35 -7.31
N GLY A 144 -9.01 -7.00 -6.10
CA GLY A 144 -10.24 -7.51 -5.50
C GLY A 144 -10.02 -8.39 -4.27
N ALA A 145 -11.03 -9.17 -3.90
CA ALA A 145 -10.96 -10.11 -2.78
C ALA A 145 -10.01 -11.27 -3.09
N ARG A 146 -9.26 -11.72 -2.08
CA ARG A 146 -8.27 -12.80 -2.22
C ARG A 146 -8.95 -14.16 -2.29
N MET A 147 -8.95 -14.80 -3.46
CA MET A 147 -9.64 -16.06 -3.71
C MET A 147 -9.16 -17.21 -2.81
N GLN A 148 -7.85 -17.24 -2.47
CA GLN A 148 -7.24 -18.28 -1.63
C GLN A 148 -7.80 -18.31 -0.21
N GLU A 149 -8.45 -17.27 0.25
CA GLU A 149 -9.07 -17.19 1.57
C GLU A 149 -10.61 -17.26 1.50
N GLY A 150 -11.18 -17.47 0.31
CA GLY A 150 -12.61 -17.70 0.09
C GLY A 150 -13.50 -16.61 0.65
N ILE A 151 -14.59 -17.02 1.33
CA ILE A 151 -15.58 -16.10 1.89
C ILE A 151 -14.98 -15.16 2.95
N LEU A 152 -13.92 -15.56 3.64
CA LEU A 152 -13.29 -14.74 4.67
C LEU A 152 -12.67 -13.47 4.11
N SER A 153 -12.20 -13.49 2.86
CA SER A 153 -11.74 -12.28 2.17
C SER A 153 -12.88 -11.33 1.83
N LEU A 154 -14.07 -11.83 1.50
CA LEU A 154 -15.28 -11.00 1.29
C LEU A 154 -15.76 -10.37 2.59
N MET A 155 -15.67 -11.09 3.72
CA MET A 155 -16.04 -10.55 5.03
C MET A 155 -15.15 -9.36 5.47
N GLN A 156 -13.95 -9.22 4.92
CA GLN A 156 -13.11 -8.07 5.20
C GLN A 156 -13.70 -6.75 4.68
N MET A 157 -14.53 -6.78 3.65
CA MET A 157 -15.25 -5.59 3.19
C MET A 157 -16.20 -5.06 4.26
N ALA A 158 -16.99 -5.93 4.88
CA ALA A 158 -17.88 -5.54 5.98
C ALA A 158 -17.08 -5.00 7.18
N LYS A 159 -15.98 -5.65 7.54
CA LYS A 159 -15.10 -5.25 8.64
C LYS A 159 -14.50 -3.87 8.42
N THR A 160 -13.88 -3.63 7.28
CA THR A 160 -13.23 -2.36 6.98
C THR A 160 -14.23 -1.23 6.78
N SER A 161 -15.38 -1.49 6.12
CA SER A 161 -16.45 -0.51 5.96
C SER A 161 -17.06 -0.10 7.30
N GLY A 162 -17.34 -1.07 8.19
CA GLY A 162 -17.86 -0.76 9.52
C GLY A 162 -16.88 0.03 10.39
N ALA A 163 -15.57 -0.22 10.26
CA ALA A 163 -14.56 0.58 10.95
C ALA A 163 -14.51 2.02 10.42
N ILE A 164 -14.56 2.21 9.09
CA ILE A 164 -14.57 3.53 8.45
C ILE A 164 -15.84 4.30 8.81
N GLU A 165 -16.99 3.64 8.81
CA GLU A 165 -18.27 4.25 9.21
C GLU A 165 -18.20 4.80 10.62
N LYS A 166 -17.77 3.98 11.57
CA LYS A 166 -17.60 4.40 12.96
C LYS A 166 -16.62 5.56 13.10
N PHE A 167 -15.50 5.54 12.37
CA PHE A 167 -14.54 6.64 12.33
C PHE A 167 -15.18 7.93 11.80
N SER A 168 -16.02 7.82 10.77
CA SER A 168 -16.76 8.95 10.19
C SER A 168 -17.80 9.51 11.16
N GLU A 169 -18.56 8.66 11.88
CA GLU A 169 -19.51 9.07 12.92
C GLU A 169 -18.85 9.86 14.06
N HIS A 170 -17.59 9.55 14.37
CA HIS A 170 -16.79 10.29 15.34
C HIS A 170 -16.17 11.59 14.78
N GLY A 171 -16.51 11.96 13.54
CA GLY A 171 -16.01 13.17 12.87
C GLY A 171 -14.62 13.01 12.25
N GLY A 172 -14.15 11.78 12.03
CA GLY A 172 -12.86 11.49 11.44
C GLY A 172 -12.81 11.86 9.95
N LEU A 173 -11.68 12.43 9.50
CA LEU A 173 -11.45 12.73 8.09
C LEU A 173 -10.85 11.51 7.38
N TYR A 174 -11.60 10.92 6.45
CA TYR A 174 -11.14 9.85 5.57
C TYR A 174 -10.92 10.35 4.14
N ILE A 175 -9.73 10.09 3.59
CA ILE A 175 -9.37 10.42 2.21
C ILE A 175 -9.02 9.13 1.47
N SER A 176 -9.81 8.78 0.46
CA SER A 176 -9.50 7.68 -0.46
C SER A 176 -8.81 8.23 -1.72
N TYR A 177 -7.59 7.77 -1.98
CA TYR A 177 -6.82 8.15 -3.16
C TYR A 177 -6.76 6.98 -4.14
N LEU A 178 -7.42 7.11 -5.27
CA LEU A 178 -7.47 6.08 -6.32
C LEU A 178 -6.18 6.11 -7.16
N THR A 179 -5.51 4.95 -7.34
CA THR A 179 -4.25 4.84 -8.10
C THR A 179 -4.30 3.76 -9.16
#